data_415232264768e2e5b8a6259ea0b24dfd
#
_entry.id   415232264768e2e5b8a6259ea0b24dfd
#
_cell.length_a   1.000
_cell.length_b   1.000
_cell.length_c   1.000
_cell.angle_alpha   90.00
_cell.angle_beta   90.00
_cell.angle_gamma   90.00
#
_symmetry.space_group_name_H-M   'P 1'
#
loop_
_entity.id
_entity.type
_entity.pdbx_description
1 polymer ?
#
loop_
_entity_poly.entity_id
_entity_poly.type
_entity_poly.pdbx_seq_one_letter_code
_entity_poly.pdbx_strand_id
1 'polypeptide(L)'
;NKGCSQILCKADEIEKVVHDIDQRIRQEHFAGDIFPTNVAPIIEKSEHGLKLDVCKWGYPLSQGKNLVINARAESVMDKPSFRNGILYHRILIPASGFYEWNRLKEKNTFSRYDAPVLYMAGFCDWFENERRFVIMTTAANESMIKVHDRMPLILEKGQLKDWFDDRKMEQILHQVPVQLKREAEYEQQSLFL
;
A
#
# COMPACT_ATOMS: atom_id res chain seq x y z
N ASN A 1 -3.25 -7.83 14.89
CA ASN A 1 -3.55 -6.73 13.95
C ASN A 1 -3.15 -7.15 12.53
N LYS A 2 -4.11 -7.73 11.82
CA LYS A 2 -3.96 -8.10 10.42
C LYS A 2 -4.60 -6.98 9.61
N GLY A 3 -3.87 -5.89 9.34
CA GLY A 3 -4.24 -4.94 8.32
C GLY A 3 -3.98 -5.52 6.93
N CYS A 4 -4.31 -4.78 5.86
CA CYS A 4 -4.17 -5.20 4.47
C CYS A 4 -3.04 -6.21 4.28
N SER A 5 -3.39 -7.46 4.05
CA SER A 5 -2.45 -8.59 4.03
C SER A 5 -2.18 -9.10 2.62
N GLN A 6 -2.80 -8.48 1.61
CA GLN A 6 -2.66 -8.88 0.22
C GLN A 6 -2.98 -7.72 -0.72
N ILE A 7 -2.13 -7.52 -1.71
CA ILE A 7 -2.25 -6.47 -2.73
C ILE A 7 -2.56 -7.15 -4.07
N LEU A 8 -3.55 -6.61 -4.78
CA LEU A 8 -3.83 -7.01 -6.16
C LEU A 8 -3.01 -6.14 -7.12
N CYS A 9 -2.23 -6.78 -7.96
CA CYS A 9 -1.38 -6.12 -8.93
C CYS A 9 -1.71 -6.59 -10.36
N LYS A 10 -2.03 -5.65 -11.24
CA LYS A 10 -2.21 -5.88 -12.66
C LYS A 10 -1.15 -5.09 -13.41
N ALA A 11 -0.15 -5.79 -13.92
CA ALA A 11 1.04 -5.18 -14.52
C ALA A 11 0.71 -4.18 -15.62
N ASP A 12 -0.19 -4.53 -16.53
CA ASP A 12 -0.59 -3.68 -17.66
C ASP A 12 -1.21 -2.34 -17.26
N GLU A 13 -1.91 -2.31 -16.12
CA GLU A 13 -2.53 -1.09 -15.60
C GLU A 13 -1.48 -0.18 -14.95
N ILE A 14 -0.50 -0.77 -14.29
CA ILE A 14 0.61 -0.03 -13.66
C ILE A 14 1.54 0.55 -14.72
N GLU A 15 1.87 -0.19 -15.75
CA GLU A 15 2.71 0.25 -16.87
C GLU A 15 2.15 1.48 -17.61
N LYS A 16 0.83 1.55 -17.78
CA LYS A 16 0.17 2.70 -18.43
C LYS A 16 0.28 4.01 -17.65
N VAL A 17 0.52 3.92 -16.35
CA VAL A 17 0.51 5.08 -15.43
C VAL A 17 1.92 5.62 -15.19
N VAL A 18 2.94 4.79 -15.35
CA VAL A 18 4.35 5.14 -15.15
C VAL A 18 5.06 5.07 -16.49
N HIS A 19 5.36 6.24 -17.09
CA HIS A 19 5.91 6.33 -18.45
C HIS A 19 7.36 5.83 -18.59
N ASP A 20 8.15 5.83 -17.52
CA ASP A 20 9.57 5.48 -17.53
C ASP A 20 9.82 4.22 -16.70
N ILE A 21 9.53 3.07 -17.30
CA ILE A 21 9.78 1.77 -16.67
C ILE A 21 11.17 1.29 -17.07
N ASP A 22 12.03 1.04 -16.08
CA ASP A 22 13.29 0.34 -16.28
C ASP A 22 12.99 -1.05 -16.93
N GLN A 23 13.69 -1.38 -18.01
CA GLN A 23 13.50 -2.63 -18.74
C GLN A 23 13.65 -3.88 -17.85
N ARG A 24 14.40 -3.79 -16.75
CA ARG A 24 14.56 -4.87 -15.77
C ARG A 24 13.24 -5.22 -15.08
N ILE A 25 12.35 -4.25 -14.89
CA ILE A 25 11.06 -4.43 -14.23
C ILE A 25 10.05 -5.09 -15.18
N ARG A 26 10.17 -4.85 -16.48
CA ARG A 26 9.32 -5.51 -17.50
C ARG A 26 9.51 -7.02 -17.56
N GLN A 27 10.65 -7.53 -17.10
CA GLN A 27 10.94 -8.96 -17.06
C GLN A 27 10.39 -9.65 -15.82
N GLU A 28 10.03 -8.89 -14.78
CA GLU A 28 9.41 -9.41 -13.58
C GLU A 28 7.88 -9.33 -13.71
N HIS A 29 7.22 -10.47 -13.68
CA HIS A 29 5.77 -10.56 -13.79
C HIS A 29 5.10 -10.19 -12.47
N PHE A 30 4.72 -8.92 -12.31
CA PHE A 30 3.94 -8.43 -11.17
C PHE A 30 2.44 -8.65 -11.34
N ALA A 31 2.04 -9.73 -11.99
CA ALA A 31 0.63 -10.06 -12.16
C ALA A 31 0.18 -11.01 -11.04
N GLY A 32 -0.95 -10.69 -10.42
CA GLY A 32 -1.59 -11.53 -9.41
C GLY A 32 -1.51 -10.96 -8.00
N ASP A 33 -1.70 -11.85 -7.05
CA ASP A 33 -1.77 -11.51 -5.64
C ASP A 33 -0.38 -11.42 -5.01
N ILE A 34 -0.10 -10.33 -4.33
CA ILE A 34 1.15 -10.09 -3.61
C ILE A 34 0.89 -10.24 -2.11
N PHE A 35 1.64 -11.13 -1.48
CA PHE A 35 1.60 -11.42 -0.06
C PHE A 35 2.80 -10.82 0.68
N PRO A 36 2.72 -10.64 2.00
CA PRO A 36 3.90 -10.37 2.81
C PRO A 36 5.03 -11.36 2.49
N THR A 37 6.26 -10.86 2.44
CA THR A 37 7.48 -11.53 1.95
C THR A 37 7.68 -11.57 0.44
N ASN A 38 6.66 -11.30 -0.35
CA ASN A 38 6.85 -11.15 -1.79
C ASN A 38 7.48 -9.80 -2.15
N VAL A 39 8.09 -9.76 -3.31
CA VAL A 39 8.54 -8.53 -3.97
C VAL A 39 7.35 -7.87 -4.65
N ALA A 40 7.23 -6.55 -4.51
CA ALA A 40 6.18 -5.75 -5.12
C ALA A 40 6.79 -4.56 -5.87
N PRO A 41 6.10 -4.04 -6.91
CA PRO A 41 6.48 -2.78 -7.53
C PRO A 41 6.29 -1.63 -6.55
N ILE A 42 7.22 -0.70 -6.55
CA ILE A 42 7.16 0.53 -5.80
C ILE A 42 7.51 1.72 -6.70
N ILE A 43 7.04 2.89 -6.33
CA ILE A 43 7.44 4.15 -6.95
C ILE A 43 8.21 4.94 -5.89
N GLU A 44 9.37 5.43 -6.26
CA GLU A 44 10.23 6.24 -5.40
C GLU A 44 10.70 7.51 -6.09
N LYS A 45 11.19 8.46 -5.30
CA LYS A 45 11.80 9.69 -5.82
C LYS A 45 13.19 9.39 -6.38
N SER A 46 13.49 9.95 -7.55
CA SER A 46 14.81 9.95 -8.17
C SER A 46 15.23 11.38 -8.53
N GLU A 47 16.46 11.55 -9.00
CA GLU A 47 16.97 12.84 -9.48
C GLU A 47 16.14 13.39 -10.64
N HIS A 48 15.55 12.52 -11.47
CA HIS A 48 14.79 12.89 -12.66
C HIS A 48 13.26 12.83 -12.45
N GLY A 49 12.78 12.69 -11.21
CA GLY A 49 11.36 12.62 -10.87
C GLY A 49 10.99 11.33 -10.14
N LEU A 50 9.88 10.73 -10.51
CA LEU A 50 9.45 9.47 -9.92
C LEU A 50 9.88 8.30 -10.82
N LYS A 51 10.42 7.25 -10.23
CA LYS A 51 10.79 6.01 -10.92
C LYS A 51 10.11 4.79 -10.31
N LEU A 52 9.87 3.78 -11.13
CA LEU A 52 9.43 2.47 -10.69
C LEU A 52 10.65 1.64 -10.29
N ASP A 53 10.54 0.92 -9.18
CA ASP A 53 11.52 -0.03 -8.67
C ASP A 53 10.79 -1.18 -7.98
N VAL A 54 11.50 -2.09 -7.36
CA VAL A 54 10.95 -3.23 -6.64
C VAL A 54 11.44 -3.27 -5.21
N CYS A 55 10.60 -3.77 -4.31
CA CYS A 55 10.96 -3.90 -2.91
C CYS A 55 10.21 -5.07 -2.26
N LYS A 56 10.77 -5.69 -1.26
CA LYS A 56 10.17 -6.81 -0.55
C LYS A 56 9.26 -6.33 0.57
N TRP A 57 8.06 -6.89 0.66
CA TRP A 57 7.08 -6.48 1.66
C TRP A 57 7.33 -7.10 3.04
N GLY A 58 7.41 -6.25 4.06
CA GLY A 58 7.48 -6.62 5.47
C GLY A 58 8.86 -6.45 6.11
N TYR A 59 8.90 -5.65 7.15
CA TYR A 59 10.08 -5.46 7.99
C TYR A 59 10.27 -6.66 8.92
N PRO A 60 11.47 -7.22 9.05
CA PRO A 60 11.74 -8.27 10.02
C PRO A 60 11.70 -7.70 11.44
N LEU A 61 11.14 -8.44 12.37
CA LEU A 61 11.30 -8.15 13.78
C LEU A 61 12.61 -8.79 14.28
N SER A 62 13.27 -8.11 15.20
CA SER A 62 14.57 -8.54 15.76
C SER A 62 14.52 -9.91 16.47
N GLN A 63 13.34 -10.37 16.84
CA GLN A 63 13.12 -11.67 17.45
C GLN A 63 11.92 -12.37 16.79
N GLY A 64 12.18 -13.44 16.02
CA GLY A 64 11.18 -14.36 15.53
C GLY A 64 10.83 -14.23 14.04
N LYS A 65 9.89 -15.07 13.60
CA LYS A 65 9.40 -15.15 12.21
C LYS A 65 8.33 -14.10 11.86
N ASN A 66 7.99 -13.22 12.79
CA ASN A 66 6.93 -12.23 12.58
C ASN A 66 7.46 -11.03 11.80
N LEU A 67 6.62 -10.50 10.93
CA LEU A 67 6.89 -9.32 10.12
C LEU A 67 6.00 -8.16 10.54
N VAL A 68 6.53 -6.96 10.47
CA VAL A 68 5.73 -5.74 10.46
C VAL A 68 5.42 -5.40 9.02
N ILE A 69 4.17 -5.54 8.62
CA ILE A 69 3.72 -5.30 7.24
C ILE A 69 3.07 -3.93 7.04
N ASN A 70 2.62 -3.32 8.15
CA ASN A 70 1.93 -2.03 8.15
C ASN A 70 2.48 -1.11 9.24
N ALA A 71 2.42 0.21 9.00
CA ALA A 71 2.73 1.25 9.96
C ALA A 71 1.54 2.21 10.07
N ARG A 72 1.17 2.59 11.30
CA ARG A 72 0.08 3.55 11.52
C ARG A 72 0.56 4.97 11.27
N ALA A 73 -0.15 5.72 10.44
CA ALA A 73 0.18 7.11 10.09
C ALA A 73 0.25 8.00 11.35
N GLU A 74 -0.66 7.79 12.29
CA GLU A 74 -0.79 8.60 13.50
C GLU A 74 0.40 8.50 14.46
N SER A 75 1.19 7.42 14.37
CA SER A 75 2.30 7.16 15.30
C SER A 75 3.60 6.79 14.60
N VAL A 76 3.69 6.95 13.29
CA VAL A 76 4.88 6.53 12.53
C VAL A 76 6.13 7.31 12.93
N MET A 77 5.98 8.60 13.24
CA MET A 77 7.07 9.47 13.63
C MET A 77 7.63 9.16 15.03
N ASP A 78 6.81 8.56 15.90
CA ASP A 78 7.17 8.24 17.28
C ASP A 78 7.97 6.93 17.40
N LYS A 79 8.00 6.14 16.32
CA LYS A 79 8.65 4.82 16.34
C LYS A 79 10.06 4.88 15.77
N PRO A 80 11.10 4.65 16.58
CA PRO A 80 12.50 4.69 16.10
C PRO A 80 12.75 3.78 14.90
N SER A 81 12.12 2.59 14.86
CA SER A 81 12.25 1.62 13.76
C SER A 81 11.68 2.08 12.42
N PHE A 82 10.84 3.13 12.41
CA PHE A 82 10.21 3.65 11.20
C PHE A 82 10.78 5.01 10.79
N ARG A 83 11.45 5.69 11.72
CA ARG A 83 11.86 7.09 11.56
C ARG A 83 12.76 7.31 10.35
N ASN A 84 13.74 6.45 10.13
CA ASN A 84 14.62 6.54 8.97
C ASN A 84 13.84 6.36 7.66
N GLY A 85 13.01 5.32 7.57
CA GLY A 85 12.20 5.05 6.40
C GLY A 85 11.25 6.18 6.04
N ILE A 86 10.45 6.67 7.01
CA ILE A 86 9.45 7.71 6.74
C ILE A 86 10.08 9.07 6.41
N LEU A 87 11.23 9.39 6.96
CA LEU A 87 11.90 10.66 6.68
C LEU A 87 12.65 10.65 5.35
N TYR A 88 13.31 9.56 4.98
CA TYR A 88 14.28 9.54 3.87
C TYR A 88 13.95 8.57 2.75
N HIS A 89 13.08 7.58 2.99
CA HIS A 89 12.83 6.47 2.05
C HIS A 89 11.34 6.24 1.81
N ARG A 90 10.56 7.32 1.67
CA ARG A 90 9.14 7.23 1.30
C ARG A 90 9.00 6.63 -0.09
N ILE A 91 7.97 5.81 -0.24
CA ILE A 91 7.59 5.17 -1.50
C ILE A 91 6.08 5.21 -1.68
N LEU A 92 5.65 4.92 -2.90
CA LEU A 92 4.26 4.57 -3.21
C LEU A 92 4.20 3.14 -3.69
N ILE A 93 3.16 2.43 -3.30
CA ILE A 93 2.90 1.07 -3.75
C ILE A 93 1.69 1.14 -4.70
N PRO A 94 1.91 1.03 -6.03
CA PRO A 94 0.83 0.98 -7.00
C PRO A 94 0.16 -0.39 -6.95
N ALA A 95 -1.18 -0.42 -6.94
CA ALA A 95 -1.95 -1.65 -6.95
C ALA A 95 -3.28 -1.44 -7.68
N SER A 96 -3.85 -2.49 -8.26
CA SER A 96 -5.21 -2.45 -8.83
C SER A 96 -6.28 -2.54 -7.74
N GLY A 97 -5.91 -3.05 -6.57
CA GLY A 97 -6.76 -3.18 -5.41
C GLY A 97 -6.04 -3.89 -4.25
N PHE A 98 -6.77 -4.16 -3.21
CA PHE A 98 -6.29 -4.95 -2.08
C PHE A 98 -7.44 -5.76 -1.47
N TYR A 99 -7.06 -6.76 -0.69
CA TYR A 99 -7.99 -7.63 0.00
C TYR A 99 -7.96 -7.37 1.49
N GLU A 100 -9.14 -7.47 2.11
CA GLU A 100 -9.31 -7.44 3.55
C GLU A 100 -10.40 -8.41 3.97
N TRP A 101 -10.22 -9.03 5.12
CA TRP A 101 -11.16 -10.00 5.67
C TRP A 101 -11.94 -9.39 6.84
N ASN A 102 -13.26 -9.55 6.80
CA ASN A 102 -14.09 -9.13 7.90
C ASN A 102 -13.96 -10.10 9.12
N ARG A 103 -14.69 -9.83 10.18
CA ARG A 103 -14.66 -10.65 11.40
C ARG A 103 -15.15 -12.08 11.18
N LEU A 104 -15.96 -12.31 10.15
CA LEU A 104 -16.46 -13.62 9.74
C LEU A 104 -15.48 -14.34 8.80
N LYS A 105 -14.32 -13.76 8.54
CA LYS A 105 -13.29 -14.25 7.57
C LYS A 105 -13.76 -14.26 6.12
N GLU A 106 -14.74 -13.45 5.79
CA GLU A 106 -15.18 -13.23 4.43
C GLU A 106 -14.24 -12.25 3.74
N LYS A 107 -13.76 -12.62 2.55
CA LYS A 107 -12.86 -11.82 1.74
C LYS A 107 -13.61 -10.69 1.07
N ASN A 108 -13.08 -9.50 1.17
CA ASN A 108 -13.56 -8.31 0.49
C ASN A 108 -12.44 -7.72 -0.36
N THR A 109 -12.76 -7.36 -1.59
CA THR A 109 -11.85 -6.68 -2.50
C THR A 109 -12.17 -5.19 -2.50
N PHE A 110 -11.14 -4.37 -2.38
CA PHE A 110 -11.24 -2.92 -2.44
C PHE A 110 -10.46 -2.38 -3.63
N SER A 111 -11.09 -1.50 -4.40
CA SER A 111 -10.50 -0.83 -5.57
C SER A 111 -11.02 0.61 -5.69
N ARG A 112 -10.50 1.37 -6.63
CA ARG A 112 -11.05 2.69 -6.92
C ARG A 112 -12.26 2.61 -7.84
N TYR A 113 -13.16 3.62 -7.74
CA TYR A 113 -14.27 3.79 -8.66
C TYR A 113 -13.85 4.40 -9.99
N ASP A 114 -12.87 5.31 -9.93
CA ASP A 114 -12.55 6.29 -10.97
C ASP A 114 -11.18 6.07 -11.62
N ALA A 115 -10.43 5.07 -11.16
CA ALA A 115 -9.09 4.79 -11.66
C ALA A 115 -8.77 3.30 -11.58
N PRO A 116 -7.99 2.75 -12.53
CA PRO A 116 -7.58 1.35 -12.51
C PRO A 116 -6.50 1.07 -11.46
N VAL A 117 -5.77 2.10 -11.01
CA VAL A 117 -4.69 1.97 -10.04
C VAL A 117 -4.94 2.87 -8.84
N LEU A 118 -4.75 2.32 -7.65
CA LEU A 118 -4.64 3.05 -6.39
C LEU A 118 -3.17 3.11 -5.95
N TYR A 119 -2.81 4.16 -5.24
CA TYR A 119 -1.46 4.37 -4.74
C TYR A 119 -1.49 4.38 -3.22
N MET A 120 -0.90 3.36 -2.61
CA MET A 120 -0.75 3.30 -1.16
C MET A 120 0.56 3.98 -0.75
N ALA A 121 0.49 4.86 0.24
CA ALA A 121 1.68 5.42 0.86
C ALA A 121 2.43 4.35 1.65
N GLY A 122 3.74 4.40 1.62
CA GLY A 122 4.62 3.52 2.35
C GLY A 122 6.02 4.11 2.49
N PHE A 123 6.88 3.35 3.11
CA PHE A 123 8.31 3.66 3.18
C PHE A 123 9.10 2.35 3.25
N CYS A 124 10.37 2.42 2.88
CA CYS A 124 11.28 1.29 2.92
C CYS A 124 12.51 1.59 3.77
N ASP A 125 13.21 0.54 4.14
CA ASP A 125 14.54 0.62 4.76
C ASP A 125 15.35 -0.62 4.41
N TRP A 126 16.64 -0.59 4.74
CA TRP A 126 17.56 -1.68 4.52
C TRP A 126 17.66 -2.56 5.76
N PHE A 127 17.53 -3.86 5.53
CA PHE A 127 17.73 -4.90 6.53
C PHE A 127 18.80 -5.85 6.00
N GLU A 128 19.98 -5.79 6.58
CA GLU A 128 21.16 -6.43 6.04
C GLU A 128 21.42 -5.96 4.60
N ASN A 129 21.24 -6.83 3.61
CA ASN A 129 21.45 -6.52 2.19
C ASN A 129 20.14 -6.47 1.39
N GLU A 130 18.98 -6.42 2.05
CA GLU A 130 17.67 -6.47 1.41
C GLU A 130 16.84 -5.23 1.74
N ARG A 131 16.31 -4.56 0.70
CA ARG A 131 15.33 -3.49 0.89
C ARG A 131 13.97 -4.09 1.20
N ARG A 132 13.34 -3.57 2.24
CA ARG A 132 12.00 -3.98 2.63
C ARG A 132 11.09 -2.79 2.86
N PHE A 133 9.79 -2.96 2.64
CA PHE A 133 8.82 -1.89 2.83
C PHE A 133 7.69 -2.28 3.76
N VAL A 134 7.02 -1.26 4.26
CA VAL A 134 5.75 -1.35 4.98
C VAL A 134 4.74 -0.39 4.37
N ILE A 135 3.46 -0.76 4.45
CA ILE A 135 2.35 0.05 3.98
C ILE A 135 1.88 0.95 5.13
N MET A 136 1.66 2.23 4.83
CA MET A 136 1.02 3.15 5.78
C MET A 136 -0.47 2.84 5.88
N THR A 137 -0.99 2.85 7.10
CA THR A 137 -2.42 2.70 7.35
C THR A 137 -2.96 3.83 8.20
N THR A 138 -4.22 4.17 8.01
CA THR A 138 -4.98 5.16 8.77
C THR A 138 -6.32 4.59 9.23
N ALA A 139 -7.12 5.35 9.97
CA ALA A 139 -8.47 4.95 10.34
C ALA A 139 -9.32 4.70 9.07
N ALA A 140 -10.13 3.67 9.11
CA ALA A 140 -11.00 3.34 7.99
C ALA A 140 -12.08 4.41 7.81
N ASN A 141 -12.34 4.79 6.57
CA ASN A 141 -13.48 5.62 6.21
C ASN A 141 -14.76 4.76 6.06
N GLU A 142 -15.87 5.40 5.67
CA GLU A 142 -17.18 4.74 5.57
C GLU A 142 -17.20 3.56 4.60
N SER A 143 -16.38 3.56 3.54
CA SER A 143 -16.33 2.46 2.58
C SER A 143 -15.73 1.18 3.15
N MET A 144 -14.91 1.27 4.22
CA MET A 144 -14.17 0.13 4.74
C MET A 144 -14.48 -0.21 6.20
N ILE A 145 -15.00 0.73 7.00
CA ILE A 145 -15.19 0.54 8.45
C ILE A 145 -16.03 -0.70 8.83
N LYS A 146 -16.93 -1.12 7.95
CA LYS A 146 -17.76 -2.33 8.16
C LYS A 146 -16.96 -3.64 8.02
N VAL A 147 -15.82 -3.59 7.37
CA VAL A 147 -14.93 -4.75 7.14
C VAL A 147 -13.79 -4.75 8.14
N HIS A 148 -13.09 -3.61 8.24
CA HIS A 148 -11.94 -3.43 9.13
C HIS A 148 -11.85 -1.98 9.62
N ASP A 149 -11.32 -1.75 10.83
CA ASP A 149 -11.14 -0.43 11.43
C ASP A 149 -9.96 0.38 10.90
N ARG A 150 -9.13 -0.25 10.08
CA ARG A 150 -7.96 0.36 9.43
C ARG A 150 -8.03 0.17 7.92
N MET A 151 -7.45 1.12 7.18
CA MET A 151 -7.28 1.05 5.73
C MET A 151 -5.90 1.55 5.32
N PRO A 152 -5.39 1.15 4.14
CA PRO A 152 -4.19 1.78 3.60
C PRO A 152 -4.37 3.29 3.43
N LEU A 153 -3.29 4.05 3.66
CA LEU A 153 -3.26 5.47 3.36
C LEU A 153 -3.12 5.64 1.84
N ILE A 154 -4.27 5.82 1.18
CA ILE A 154 -4.35 5.94 -0.28
C ILE A 154 -4.24 7.40 -0.68
N LEU A 155 -3.42 7.66 -1.69
CA LEU A 155 -3.18 8.99 -2.23
C LEU A 155 -3.89 9.20 -3.56
N GLU A 156 -4.38 10.41 -3.76
CA GLU A 156 -4.86 10.89 -5.04
C GLU A 156 -3.70 11.13 -6.01
N LYS A 157 -3.96 11.02 -7.31
CA LYS A 157 -2.96 11.22 -8.35
C LYS A 157 -2.23 12.57 -8.23
N GLY A 158 -2.95 13.62 -7.83
CA GLY A 158 -2.38 14.96 -7.59
C GLY A 158 -1.44 15.04 -6.39
N GLN A 159 -1.53 14.10 -5.46
CA GLN A 159 -0.73 14.07 -4.22
C GLN A 159 0.55 13.23 -4.32
N LEU A 160 0.79 12.54 -5.44
CA LEU A 160 1.91 11.61 -5.55
C LEU A 160 3.27 12.30 -5.35
N LYS A 161 3.43 13.52 -5.92
CA LYS A 161 4.64 14.32 -5.71
C LYS A 161 4.70 14.93 -4.31
N ASP A 162 3.54 15.28 -3.76
CA ASP A 162 3.42 15.89 -2.43
C ASP A 162 3.85 14.92 -1.33
N TRP A 163 3.65 13.62 -1.53
CA TRP A 163 4.14 12.58 -0.61
C TRP A 163 5.66 12.62 -0.41
N PHE A 164 6.39 13.05 -1.42
CA PHE A 164 7.85 13.17 -1.38
C PHE A 164 8.34 14.58 -0.98
N ASP A 165 7.45 15.53 -0.70
CA ASP A 165 7.77 16.85 -0.16
C ASP A 165 7.61 16.82 1.38
N ASP A 166 8.71 17.07 2.11
CA ASP A 166 8.72 17.01 3.58
C ASP A 166 7.75 18.00 4.23
N ARG A 167 7.48 19.15 3.56
CA ARG A 167 6.55 20.18 4.03
C ARG A 167 5.08 19.77 3.96
N LYS A 168 4.77 18.77 3.12
CA LYS A 168 3.40 18.29 2.86
C LYS A 168 3.11 16.92 3.48
N MET A 169 4.16 16.22 3.89
CA MET A 169 4.04 14.86 4.45
C MET A 169 3.08 14.80 5.63
N GLU A 170 3.19 15.73 6.58
CA GLU A 170 2.35 15.73 7.79
C GLU A 170 0.86 15.87 7.45
N GLN A 171 0.52 16.75 6.50
CA GLN A 171 -0.86 16.88 6.03
C GLN A 171 -1.39 15.57 5.42
N ILE A 172 -0.56 14.88 4.66
CA ILE A 172 -0.93 13.60 4.03
C ILE A 172 -1.12 12.50 5.10
N LEU A 173 -0.27 12.47 6.13
CA LEU A 173 -0.39 11.49 7.21
C LEU A 173 -1.73 11.59 7.97
N HIS A 174 -2.34 12.76 8.00
CA HIS A 174 -3.61 13.03 8.72
C HIS A 174 -4.84 13.07 7.80
N GLN A 175 -4.69 12.80 6.51
CA GLN A 175 -5.83 12.82 5.60
C GLN A 175 -6.75 11.61 5.77
N VAL A 176 -8.01 11.81 5.41
CA VAL A 176 -8.97 10.72 5.21
C VAL A 176 -8.89 10.28 3.75
N PRO A 177 -8.57 9.01 3.45
CA PRO A 177 -8.51 8.52 2.08
C PRO A 177 -9.87 8.59 1.36
N VAL A 178 -9.82 8.54 0.03
CA VAL A 178 -11.01 8.49 -0.81
C VAL A 178 -11.87 7.25 -0.52
N GLN A 179 -13.16 7.35 -0.84
CA GLN A 179 -14.08 6.22 -0.79
C GLN A 179 -13.67 5.17 -1.83
N LEU A 180 -13.77 3.90 -1.44
CA LEU A 180 -13.39 2.76 -2.27
C LEU A 180 -14.62 1.96 -2.69
N LYS A 181 -14.54 1.39 -3.88
CA LYS A 181 -15.44 0.34 -4.31
C LYS A 181 -15.12 -0.92 -3.52
N ARG A 182 -16.14 -1.52 -2.92
CA ARG A 182 -16.06 -2.80 -2.21
C ARG A 182 -16.79 -3.87 -3.00
N GLU A 183 -16.17 -5.03 -3.16
CA GLU A 183 -16.76 -6.25 -3.70
C GLU A 183 -16.55 -7.37 -2.67
N ALA A 184 -17.63 -7.95 -2.18
CA ALA A 184 -17.58 -9.10 -1.29
C ALA A 184 -17.62 -10.39 -2.11
N GLU A 185 -16.79 -11.38 -1.77
CA GLU A 185 -16.74 -12.68 -2.47
C GLU A 185 -18.03 -13.49 -2.25
N TYR A 186 -18.71 -13.25 -1.13
CA TYR A 186 -20.01 -13.83 -0.79
C TYR A 186 -20.92 -12.74 -0.24
N GLU A 187 -21.65 -12.03 -1.11
CA GLU A 187 -22.89 -11.41 -0.68
C GLU A 187 -23.95 -12.51 -0.66
N GLN A 188 -24.31 -12.99 0.52
CA GLN A 188 -25.57 -13.69 0.67
C GLN A 188 -26.65 -12.72 0.19
N GLN A 189 -27.23 -12.99 -0.97
CA GLN A 189 -28.52 -12.42 -1.31
C GLN A 189 -29.44 -12.81 -0.17
N SER A 190 -29.82 -11.84 0.66
CA SER A 190 -30.91 -12.04 1.60
C SER A 190 -32.13 -12.36 0.74
N LEU A 191 -32.44 -13.64 0.63
CA LEU A 191 -33.74 -14.11 0.13
C LEU A 191 -34.77 -13.49 1.06
N PHE A 192 -35.48 -12.51 0.55
CA PHE A 192 -36.69 -12.01 1.16
C PHE A 192 -37.65 -13.20 1.28
N LEU A 193 -37.88 -13.61 2.50
CA LEU A 193 -39.10 -14.33 2.89
C LEU A 193 -40.11 -13.32 3.36
#